data_0d183eb50ea6d83ce645aa12703c852a
#
_entry.id   0d183eb50ea6d83ce645aa12703c852a
#
_cell.length_a   1.000
_cell.length_b   1.000
_cell.length_c   1.000
_cell.angle_alpha   90.00
_cell.angle_beta   90.00
_cell.angle_gamma   90.00
#
_symmetry.space_group_name_H-M   'P 1'
#
loop_
_entity.id
_entity.type
_entity.pdbx_description
1 polymer ?
#
loop_
_entity_poly.entity_id
_entity_poly.type
_entity_poly.pdbx_seq_one_letter_code
_entity_poly.pdbx_strand_id
1 'polypeptide(L)'
;MSRLSVVDELAARISALPLPARIGVDGVDAAGKTTLADELAGRLPEAARLSADDFLRPPAERYRQGRESPVGYYEDSFDHVALRAAVLAAQGLVIVDGIFLFRPELDDLWTFRIFVHVELEESIRRGVERDGADKQELYRRRYAPGHRLYLDAVRPAELADVILDNSDPDEPRLSPGGADRRS
;
A
#
# COMPACT_ATOMS: atom_id res chain seq x y z
N MET A 1 -13.61 -11.01 12.52
CA MET A 1 -14.56 -9.87 12.37
C MET A 1 -15.01 -9.86 10.91
N SER A 2 -16.24 -9.42 10.61
CA SER A 2 -16.61 -9.26 9.20
C SER A 2 -15.81 -8.11 8.57
N ARG A 3 -15.65 -8.16 7.24
CA ARG A 3 -14.96 -7.07 6.51
C ARG A 3 -15.59 -5.70 6.78
N LEU A 4 -16.92 -5.63 6.81
CA LEU A 4 -17.64 -4.37 7.11
C LEU A 4 -17.24 -3.78 8.47
N SER A 5 -17.20 -4.61 9.52
CA SER A 5 -16.84 -4.12 10.85
C SER A 5 -15.38 -3.67 10.95
N VAL A 6 -14.48 -4.29 10.20
CA VAL A 6 -13.06 -3.88 10.12
C VAL A 6 -12.92 -2.52 9.45
N VAL A 7 -13.62 -2.32 8.32
CA VAL A 7 -13.58 -1.03 7.60
C VAL A 7 -14.21 0.08 8.42
N ASP A 8 -15.32 -0.20 9.12
CA ASP A 8 -15.98 0.77 10.00
C ASP A 8 -15.08 1.17 11.18
N GLU A 9 -14.35 0.21 11.77
CA GLU A 9 -13.36 0.49 12.82
C GLU A 9 -12.22 1.38 12.32
N LEU A 10 -11.65 1.06 11.14
CA LEU A 10 -10.60 1.88 10.54
C LEU A 10 -11.11 3.30 10.22
N ALA A 11 -12.30 3.43 9.64
CA ALA A 11 -12.90 4.72 9.34
C ALA A 11 -13.10 5.56 10.61
N ALA A 12 -13.55 4.94 11.72
CA ALA A 12 -13.70 5.62 12.99
C ALA A 12 -12.35 6.12 13.56
N ARG A 13 -11.29 5.31 13.48
CA ARG A 13 -9.93 5.72 13.88
C ARG A 13 -9.42 6.89 13.04
N ILE A 14 -9.62 6.84 11.71
CA ILE A 14 -9.20 7.90 10.79
C ILE A 14 -9.97 9.20 11.04
N SER A 15 -11.29 9.12 11.26
CA SER A 15 -12.12 10.30 11.56
C SER A 15 -11.71 11.04 12.83
N ALA A 16 -11.06 10.36 13.76
CA ALA A 16 -10.59 10.96 15.02
C ALA A 16 -9.23 11.69 14.87
N LEU A 17 -8.57 11.59 13.73
CA LEU A 17 -7.28 12.23 13.50
C LEU A 17 -7.40 13.75 13.30
N PRO A 18 -6.44 14.54 13.79
CA PRO A 18 -6.40 15.95 13.49
C PRO A 18 -6.10 16.20 12.01
N LEU A 19 -6.79 17.18 11.41
CA LEU A 19 -6.54 17.57 10.01
C LEU A 19 -5.40 18.62 9.93
N PRO A 20 -4.62 18.64 8.83
CA PRO A 20 -4.70 17.74 7.68
C PRO A 20 -4.17 16.32 8.02
N ALA A 21 -4.86 15.29 7.55
CA ALA A 21 -4.48 13.90 7.79
C ALA A 21 -4.17 13.16 6.48
N ARG A 22 -3.08 12.40 6.46
CA ARG A 22 -2.60 11.64 5.31
C ARG A 22 -2.49 10.18 5.67
N ILE A 23 -3.31 9.36 5.03
CA ILE A 23 -3.46 7.94 5.31
C ILE A 23 -2.74 7.15 4.22
N GLY A 24 -1.69 6.42 4.59
CA GLY A 24 -1.01 5.50 3.69
C GLY A 24 -1.57 4.09 3.82
N VAL A 25 -2.04 3.50 2.71
CA VAL A 25 -2.49 2.11 2.61
C VAL A 25 -1.48 1.35 1.77
N ASP A 26 -0.52 0.74 2.43
CA ASP A 26 0.61 0.01 1.82
C ASP A 26 0.42 -1.50 1.92
N GLY A 27 1.16 -2.25 1.11
CA GLY A 27 1.15 -3.71 1.09
C GLY A 27 1.66 -4.26 -0.24
N VAL A 28 1.83 -5.56 -0.33
CA VAL A 28 2.31 -6.21 -1.57
C VAL A 28 1.26 -6.17 -2.68
N ASP A 29 1.64 -6.55 -3.90
CA ASP A 29 0.70 -6.67 -5.03
C ASP A 29 -0.49 -7.56 -4.68
N ALA A 30 -1.65 -7.24 -5.23
CA ALA A 30 -2.90 -8.00 -5.03
C ALA A 30 -3.30 -8.26 -3.57
N ALA A 31 -2.74 -7.49 -2.61
CA ALA A 31 -3.11 -7.58 -1.19
C ALA A 31 -4.52 -7.03 -0.88
N GLY A 32 -5.14 -6.28 -1.81
CA GLY A 32 -6.46 -5.67 -1.60
C GLY A 32 -6.41 -4.23 -1.09
N LYS A 33 -5.28 -3.53 -1.26
CA LYS A 33 -5.08 -2.12 -0.86
C LYS A 33 -6.11 -1.17 -1.47
N THR A 34 -6.27 -1.23 -2.80
CA THR A 34 -7.20 -0.36 -3.54
C THR A 34 -8.63 -0.57 -3.08
N THR A 35 -9.04 -1.83 -2.91
CA THR A 35 -10.37 -2.16 -2.38
C THR A 35 -10.58 -1.55 -0.99
N LEU A 36 -9.62 -1.72 -0.07
CA LEU A 36 -9.70 -1.12 1.26
C LEU A 36 -9.78 0.40 1.21
N ALA A 37 -8.93 1.02 0.38
CA ALA A 37 -8.90 2.47 0.27
C ALA A 37 -10.19 3.04 -0.32
N ASP A 38 -10.83 2.34 -1.27
CA ASP A 38 -12.12 2.72 -1.83
C ASP A 38 -13.26 2.54 -0.81
N GLU A 39 -13.24 1.46 -0.03
CA GLU A 39 -14.19 1.23 1.06
C GLU A 39 -14.08 2.30 2.16
N LEU A 40 -12.85 2.70 2.52
CA LEU A 40 -12.61 3.80 3.46
C LEU A 40 -13.10 5.15 2.91
N ALA A 41 -12.81 5.46 1.65
CA ALA A 41 -13.30 6.67 1.00
C ALA A 41 -14.84 6.71 0.95
N GLY A 42 -15.49 5.56 0.74
CA GLY A 42 -16.95 5.45 0.79
C GLY A 42 -17.56 5.77 2.18
N ARG A 43 -16.78 5.61 3.25
CA ARG A 43 -17.19 5.96 4.63
C ARG A 43 -16.76 7.35 5.07
N LEU A 44 -15.80 7.92 4.36
CA LEU A 44 -15.18 9.21 4.65
C LEU A 44 -15.31 10.11 3.41
N PRO A 45 -16.51 10.59 3.08
CA PRO A 45 -16.81 11.25 1.81
C PRO A 45 -16.03 12.57 1.61
N GLU A 46 -15.47 13.14 2.68
CA GLU A 46 -14.58 14.30 2.62
C GLU A 46 -13.13 13.95 2.24
N ALA A 47 -12.77 12.66 2.23
CA ALA A 47 -11.43 12.23 1.92
C ALA A 47 -11.11 12.33 0.42
N ALA A 48 -10.01 13.01 0.08
CA ALA A 48 -9.43 12.90 -1.25
C ALA A 48 -8.82 11.51 -1.44
N ARG A 49 -8.91 10.95 -2.64
CA ARG A 49 -8.40 9.64 -3.00
C ARG A 49 -7.28 9.76 -4.03
N LEU A 50 -6.11 9.21 -3.71
CA LEU A 50 -4.95 9.14 -4.61
C LEU A 50 -4.47 7.68 -4.72
N SER A 51 -3.97 7.29 -5.88
CA SER A 51 -3.27 6.03 -6.07
C SER A 51 -1.82 6.28 -6.48
N ALA A 52 -0.88 5.55 -5.89
CA ALA A 52 0.51 5.63 -6.31
C ALA A 52 0.71 5.15 -7.76
N ASP A 53 -0.19 4.32 -8.28
CA ASP A 53 -0.14 3.84 -9.68
C ASP A 53 -0.31 4.98 -10.70
N ASP A 54 -0.91 6.10 -10.31
CA ASP A 54 -1.01 7.31 -11.15
C ASP A 54 0.35 8.01 -11.33
N PHE A 55 1.34 7.64 -10.52
CA PHE A 55 2.70 8.19 -10.52
C PHE A 55 3.76 7.21 -11.02
N LEU A 56 3.34 6.21 -11.79
CA LEU A 56 4.27 5.29 -12.45
C LEU A 56 5.17 6.05 -13.44
N ARG A 57 6.48 5.82 -13.36
CA ARG A 57 7.42 6.36 -14.35
C ARG A 57 7.17 5.76 -15.74
N PRO A 58 7.59 6.45 -16.82
CA PRO A 58 7.53 5.90 -18.17
C PRO A 58 8.23 4.53 -18.28
N PRO A 59 7.78 3.63 -19.17
CA PRO A 59 8.37 2.29 -19.31
C PRO A 59 9.89 2.28 -19.53
N ALA A 60 10.43 3.27 -20.25
CA ALA A 60 11.88 3.38 -20.49
C ALA A 60 12.67 3.57 -19.19
N GLU A 61 12.12 4.27 -18.21
CA GLU A 61 12.73 4.47 -16.90
C GLU A 61 12.50 3.25 -15.99
N ARG A 62 11.25 2.78 -15.89
CA ARG A 62 10.89 1.62 -15.05
C ARG A 62 11.63 0.34 -15.39
N TYR A 63 12.06 0.18 -16.63
CA TYR A 63 12.73 -1.03 -17.13
C TYR A 63 14.21 -0.81 -17.48
N ARG A 64 14.80 0.31 -17.07
CA ARG A 64 16.22 0.61 -17.36
C ARG A 64 17.18 -0.45 -16.81
N GLN A 65 16.82 -1.10 -15.71
CA GLN A 65 17.57 -2.20 -15.10
C GLN A 65 17.14 -3.58 -15.61
N GLY A 66 16.31 -3.64 -16.67
CA GLY A 66 15.74 -4.86 -17.22
C GLY A 66 14.30 -5.12 -16.81
N ARG A 67 13.54 -5.75 -17.70
CA ARG A 67 12.11 -6.01 -17.49
C ARG A 67 11.82 -6.94 -16.30
N GLU A 68 12.75 -7.82 -15.96
CA GLU A 68 12.62 -8.78 -14.86
C GLU A 68 13.38 -8.36 -13.60
N SER A 69 14.02 -7.17 -13.58
CA SER A 69 14.80 -6.72 -12.43
C SER A 69 13.93 -6.43 -11.19
N PRO A 70 14.11 -7.16 -10.08
CA PRO A 70 13.44 -6.85 -8.81
C PRO A 70 13.88 -5.49 -8.23
N VAL A 71 15.16 -5.17 -8.38
CA VAL A 71 15.73 -3.89 -7.93
C VAL A 71 15.10 -2.74 -8.71
N GLY A 72 15.02 -2.87 -10.06
CA GLY A 72 14.35 -1.88 -10.89
C GLY A 72 12.85 -1.76 -10.58
N TYR A 73 12.20 -2.83 -10.12
CA TYR A 73 10.82 -2.75 -9.66
C TYR A 73 10.69 -1.92 -8.39
N TYR A 74 11.56 -2.14 -7.41
CA TYR A 74 11.53 -1.42 -6.15
C TYR A 74 12.01 0.03 -6.30
N GLU A 75 13.06 0.29 -7.08
CA GLU A 75 13.70 1.60 -7.14
C GLU A 75 13.13 2.52 -8.22
N ASP A 76 12.77 1.96 -9.39
CA ASP A 76 12.51 2.76 -10.59
C ASP A 76 11.02 2.86 -10.96
N SER A 77 10.10 2.18 -10.24
CA SER A 77 8.71 2.11 -10.68
C SER A 77 7.97 3.44 -10.55
N PHE A 78 8.23 4.23 -9.51
CA PHE A 78 7.41 5.39 -9.18
C PHE A 78 8.20 6.70 -9.18
N ASP A 79 7.51 7.78 -9.55
CA ASP A 79 7.97 9.15 -9.32
C ASP A 79 7.55 9.59 -7.91
N HIS A 80 8.42 9.32 -6.93
CA HIS A 80 8.15 9.67 -5.53
C HIS A 80 8.09 11.19 -5.30
N VAL A 81 8.75 11.98 -6.14
CA VAL A 81 8.71 13.46 -6.04
C VAL A 81 7.34 13.97 -6.44
N ALA A 82 6.80 13.46 -7.56
CA ALA A 82 5.47 13.83 -8.02
C ALA A 82 4.38 13.31 -7.06
N LEU A 83 4.47 12.06 -6.59
CA LEU A 83 3.55 11.52 -5.59
C LEU A 83 3.57 12.36 -4.31
N ARG A 84 4.75 12.66 -3.78
CA ARG A 84 4.90 13.51 -2.60
C ARG A 84 4.24 14.88 -2.77
N ALA A 85 4.50 15.53 -3.92
CA ALA A 85 3.92 16.83 -4.22
C ALA A 85 2.39 16.78 -4.25
N ALA A 86 1.80 15.75 -4.87
CA ALA A 86 0.34 15.57 -4.93
C ALA A 86 -0.26 15.34 -3.54
N VAL A 87 0.36 14.50 -2.71
CA VAL A 87 -0.09 14.23 -1.34
C VAL A 87 -0.04 15.49 -0.47
N LEU A 88 1.01 16.31 -0.61
CA LEU A 88 1.15 17.56 0.14
C LEU A 88 0.18 18.65 -0.35
N ALA A 89 -0.20 18.64 -1.62
CA ALA A 89 -1.16 19.58 -2.17
C ALA A 89 -2.61 19.29 -1.77
N ALA A 90 -2.91 18.04 -1.41
CA ALA A 90 -4.25 17.66 -0.98
C ALA A 90 -4.62 18.31 0.34
N GLN A 91 -5.85 18.85 0.40
CA GLN A 91 -6.40 19.51 1.57
C GLN A 91 -7.18 18.53 2.45
N GLY A 92 -7.20 18.76 3.76
CA GLY A 92 -8.01 17.98 4.69
C GLY A 92 -7.53 16.53 4.85
N LEU A 93 -8.41 15.58 4.62
CA LEU A 93 -8.13 14.14 4.69
C LEU A 93 -7.78 13.60 3.31
N VAL A 94 -6.68 12.85 3.20
CA VAL A 94 -6.32 12.14 1.97
C VAL A 94 -5.98 10.68 2.27
N ILE A 95 -6.49 9.77 1.45
CA ILE A 95 -6.20 8.34 1.47
C ILE A 95 -5.40 8.00 0.22
N VAL A 96 -4.21 7.43 0.43
CA VAL A 96 -3.29 7.04 -0.65
C VAL A 96 -3.06 5.53 -0.57
N ASP A 97 -3.36 4.81 -1.64
CA ASP A 97 -2.96 3.41 -1.74
C ASP A 97 -1.80 3.21 -2.71
N GLY A 98 -1.02 2.20 -2.46
CA GLY A 98 0.07 1.82 -3.36
C GLY A 98 1.00 0.78 -2.75
N ILE A 99 2.02 0.43 -3.51
CA ILE A 99 3.15 -0.37 -3.04
C ILE A 99 4.30 0.56 -2.65
N PHE A 100 5.14 0.13 -1.71
CA PHE A 100 6.36 0.84 -1.31
C PHE A 100 6.13 2.24 -0.71
N LEU A 101 4.97 2.49 -0.08
CA LEU A 101 4.62 3.82 0.44
C LEU A 101 5.39 4.21 1.69
N PHE A 102 5.84 3.24 2.51
CA PHE A 102 6.52 3.54 3.78
C PHE A 102 8.04 3.59 3.65
N ARG A 103 8.53 3.76 2.42
CA ARG A 103 9.95 3.97 2.15
C ARG A 103 10.45 5.32 2.69
N PRO A 104 11.76 5.46 2.96
CA PRO A 104 12.32 6.65 3.61
C PRO A 104 11.97 7.97 2.93
N GLU A 105 11.85 7.98 1.59
CA GLU A 105 11.56 9.19 0.81
C GLU A 105 10.14 9.74 1.01
N LEU A 106 9.24 8.93 1.58
CA LEU A 106 7.85 9.27 1.83
C LEU A 106 7.46 9.16 3.32
N ASP A 107 8.41 8.80 4.20
CA ASP A 107 8.14 8.43 5.59
C ASP A 107 7.47 9.55 6.40
N ASP A 108 7.87 10.80 6.19
CA ASP A 108 7.33 11.97 6.90
C ASP A 108 5.95 12.43 6.41
N LEU A 109 5.39 11.81 5.38
CA LEU A 109 4.07 12.18 4.85
C LEU A 109 2.91 11.67 5.73
N TRP A 110 3.06 10.51 6.33
CA TRP A 110 1.92 9.75 6.83
C TRP A 110 1.53 10.13 8.25
N THR A 111 0.26 10.51 8.42
CA THR A 111 -0.39 10.69 9.72
C THR A 111 -0.85 9.36 10.30
N PHE A 112 -1.26 8.44 9.43
CA PHE A 112 -1.71 7.09 9.81
C PHE A 112 -1.31 6.08 8.72
N ARG A 113 -0.72 4.98 9.14
CA ARG A 113 -0.19 3.95 8.26
C ARG A 113 -0.95 2.64 8.43
N ILE A 114 -1.54 2.14 7.35
CA ILE A 114 -2.20 0.84 7.29
C ILE A 114 -1.36 -0.07 6.39
N PHE A 115 -0.84 -1.15 6.95
CA PHE A 115 -0.16 -2.18 6.16
C PHE A 115 -1.11 -3.34 5.90
N VAL A 116 -1.45 -3.57 4.63
CA VAL A 116 -2.29 -4.68 4.20
C VAL A 116 -1.40 -5.89 3.95
N HIS A 117 -1.45 -6.84 4.86
CA HIS A 117 -0.64 -8.05 4.83
C HIS A 117 -1.34 -9.18 4.09
N VAL A 118 -0.60 -9.83 3.20
CA VAL A 118 -0.82 -11.18 2.69
C VAL A 118 0.55 -11.81 2.44
N GLU A 119 0.62 -13.14 2.51
CA GLU A 119 1.85 -13.86 2.15
C GLU A 119 2.21 -13.67 0.67
N LEU A 120 3.50 -13.64 0.34
CA LEU A 120 3.96 -13.39 -1.04
C LEU A 120 3.44 -14.44 -2.04
N GLU A 121 3.32 -15.70 -1.65
CA GLU A 121 2.75 -16.74 -2.51
C GLU A 121 1.27 -16.51 -2.79
N GLU A 122 0.52 -16.02 -1.81
CA GLU A 122 -0.87 -15.64 -2.00
C GLU A 122 -0.99 -14.38 -2.87
N SER A 123 -0.10 -13.42 -2.70
CA SER A 123 0.02 -12.25 -3.58
C SER A 123 0.25 -12.66 -5.04
N ILE A 124 1.18 -13.60 -5.29
CA ILE A 124 1.43 -14.16 -6.64
C ILE A 124 0.16 -14.81 -7.19
N ARG A 125 -0.48 -15.69 -6.41
CA ARG A 125 -1.69 -16.41 -6.84
C ARG A 125 -2.79 -15.44 -7.25
N ARG A 126 -3.11 -14.46 -6.39
CA ARG A 126 -4.14 -13.44 -6.66
C ARG A 126 -3.78 -12.53 -7.83
N GLY A 127 -2.51 -12.16 -7.93
CA GLY A 127 -2.02 -11.33 -9.02
C GLY A 127 -2.12 -12.05 -10.37
N VAL A 128 -1.74 -13.31 -10.44
CA VAL A 128 -1.86 -14.14 -11.64
C VAL A 128 -3.32 -14.39 -12.02
N GLU A 129 -4.18 -14.60 -11.03
CA GLU A 129 -5.62 -14.76 -11.26
C GLU A 129 -6.25 -13.48 -11.85
N ARG A 130 -5.83 -12.31 -11.39
CA ARG A 130 -6.30 -11.00 -11.86
C ARG A 130 -5.75 -10.64 -13.24
N ASP A 131 -4.44 -10.81 -13.45
CA ASP A 131 -3.70 -10.24 -14.58
C ASP A 131 -3.45 -11.24 -15.72
N GLY A 132 -3.69 -12.53 -15.47
CA GLY A 132 -3.53 -13.62 -16.44
C GLY A 132 -2.32 -14.52 -16.17
N ALA A 133 -2.46 -15.79 -16.57
CA ALA A 133 -1.44 -16.83 -16.33
C ALA A 133 -0.09 -16.53 -17.01
N ASP A 134 -0.08 -15.74 -18.09
CA ASP A 134 1.13 -15.29 -18.79
C ASP A 134 2.00 -14.36 -17.93
N LYS A 135 1.48 -13.79 -16.83
CA LYS A 135 2.19 -12.95 -15.90
C LYS A 135 2.90 -13.71 -14.77
N GLN A 136 2.67 -15.01 -14.64
CA GLN A 136 3.21 -15.81 -13.53
C GLN A 136 4.72 -15.67 -13.36
N GLU A 137 5.49 -15.75 -14.47
CA GLU A 137 6.95 -15.58 -14.40
C GLU A 137 7.36 -14.17 -13.99
N LEU A 138 6.62 -13.16 -14.42
CA LEU A 138 6.88 -11.77 -14.03
C LEU A 138 6.63 -11.57 -12.52
N TYR A 139 5.56 -12.16 -11.99
CA TYR A 139 5.30 -12.15 -10.54
C TYR A 139 6.43 -12.82 -9.77
N ARG A 140 6.91 -14.00 -10.22
CA ARG A 140 7.95 -14.76 -9.54
C ARG A 140 9.34 -14.13 -9.64
N ARG A 141 9.69 -13.54 -10.79
CA ARG A 141 11.05 -13.04 -11.05
C ARG A 141 11.24 -11.58 -10.71
N ARG A 142 10.20 -10.77 -10.82
CA ARG A 142 10.27 -9.32 -10.63
C ARG A 142 9.51 -8.84 -9.39
N TYR A 143 8.19 -9.11 -9.33
CA TYR A 143 7.33 -8.46 -8.34
C TYR A 143 7.57 -9.02 -6.93
N ALA A 144 7.45 -10.32 -6.73
CA ALA A 144 7.65 -10.90 -5.40
C ALA A 144 9.08 -10.70 -4.85
N PRO A 145 10.17 -10.87 -5.63
CA PRO A 145 11.50 -10.53 -5.15
C PRO A 145 11.68 -9.03 -4.87
N GLY A 146 11.07 -8.14 -5.67
CA GLY A 146 11.10 -6.70 -5.41
C GLY A 146 10.36 -6.33 -4.12
N HIS A 147 9.21 -6.96 -3.85
CA HIS A 147 8.54 -6.82 -2.55
C HIS A 147 9.40 -7.34 -1.40
N ARG A 148 10.12 -8.45 -1.58
CA ARG A 148 11.02 -8.97 -0.55
C ARG A 148 12.12 -7.96 -0.21
N LEU A 149 12.72 -7.31 -1.20
CA LEU A 149 13.69 -6.23 -0.97
C LEU A 149 13.09 -5.11 -0.11
N TYR A 150 11.87 -4.70 -0.42
CA TYR A 150 11.16 -3.68 0.36
C TYR A 150 10.86 -4.14 1.80
N LEU A 151 10.28 -5.33 1.95
CA LEU A 151 9.92 -5.89 3.25
C LEU A 151 11.14 -6.03 4.17
N ASP A 152 12.28 -6.44 3.62
CA ASP A 152 13.52 -6.61 4.39
C ASP A 152 14.18 -5.27 4.74
N ALA A 153 14.19 -4.31 3.80
CA ALA A 153 14.85 -3.02 3.99
C ALA A 153 14.04 -2.06 4.86
N VAL A 154 12.71 -2.00 4.68
CA VAL A 154 11.83 -1.00 5.29
C VAL A 154 11.07 -1.56 6.48
N ARG A 155 10.74 -2.86 6.46
CA ARG A 155 9.93 -3.51 7.50
C ARG A 155 8.61 -2.77 7.77
N PRO A 156 7.75 -2.59 6.72
CA PRO A 156 6.59 -1.71 6.78
C PRO A 156 5.60 -2.05 7.90
N ALA A 157 5.50 -3.33 8.30
CA ALA A 157 4.67 -3.75 9.43
C ALA A 157 5.13 -3.16 10.79
N GLU A 158 6.43 -2.86 10.93
CA GLU A 158 6.96 -2.20 12.13
C GLU A 158 6.72 -0.69 12.13
N LEU A 159 6.51 -0.09 10.96
CA LEU A 159 6.19 1.33 10.78
C LEU A 159 4.70 1.61 10.81
N ALA A 160 3.88 0.60 10.53
CA ALA A 160 2.42 0.74 10.50
C ALA A 160 1.83 1.00 11.89
N ASP A 161 0.76 1.79 11.94
CA ASP A 161 -0.10 1.94 13.12
C ASP A 161 -1.02 0.72 13.24
N VAL A 162 -1.49 0.21 12.09
CA VAL A 162 -2.37 -0.96 12.01
C VAL A 162 -1.91 -1.89 10.89
N ILE A 163 -1.94 -3.18 11.18
CA ILE A 163 -1.80 -4.24 10.18
C ILE A 163 -3.17 -4.85 9.91
N LEU A 164 -3.58 -4.87 8.65
CA LEU A 164 -4.73 -5.62 8.17
C LEU A 164 -4.24 -6.93 7.55
N ASP A 165 -4.40 -8.04 8.26
CA ASP A 165 -4.24 -9.38 7.66
C ASP A 165 -5.45 -9.64 6.74
N ASN A 166 -5.20 -9.62 5.44
CA ASN A 166 -6.18 -9.82 4.38
C ASN A 166 -6.00 -11.18 3.67
N SER A 167 -5.43 -12.16 4.39
CA SER A 167 -5.26 -13.53 3.88
C SER A 167 -6.60 -14.17 3.55
N ASP A 168 -7.64 -13.87 4.35
CA ASP A 168 -9.05 -14.13 4.05
C ASP A 168 -9.77 -12.79 3.84
N PRO A 169 -10.13 -12.42 2.59
CA PRO A 169 -10.79 -11.15 2.31
C PRO A 169 -12.19 -10.99 2.93
N ASP A 170 -12.87 -12.08 3.23
CA ASP A 170 -14.21 -12.07 3.85
C ASP A 170 -14.12 -11.91 5.38
N GLU A 171 -13.04 -12.42 5.97
CA GLU A 171 -12.77 -12.36 7.42
C GLU A 171 -11.40 -11.72 7.74
N PRO A 172 -11.12 -10.50 7.27
CA PRO A 172 -9.85 -9.85 7.56
C PRO A 172 -9.69 -9.55 9.05
N ARG A 173 -8.43 -9.45 9.51
CA ARG A 173 -8.12 -9.23 10.93
C ARG A 173 -7.24 -8.02 11.11
N LEU A 174 -7.61 -7.17 12.09
CA LEU A 174 -6.76 -6.07 12.51
C LEU A 174 -5.85 -6.50 13.65
N SER A 175 -4.62 -6.03 13.60
CA SER A 175 -3.67 -6.10 14.70
C SER A 175 -2.89 -4.80 14.82
N PRO A 176 -2.39 -4.46 16.01
CA PRO A 176 -1.51 -3.31 16.18
C PRO A 176 -0.25 -3.47 15.33
N GLY A 177 0.16 -2.41 14.65
CA GLY A 177 1.46 -2.33 14.01
C GLY A 177 2.57 -2.07 15.02
N GLY A 178 3.81 -1.98 14.54
CA GLY A 178 4.96 -1.70 15.40
C GLY A 178 4.99 -0.26 15.92
N ALA A 179 4.39 0.70 15.23
CA ALA A 179 4.30 2.09 15.66
C ALA A 179 3.42 2.24 16.91
N ASP A 180 2.26 1.57 16.95
CA ASP A 180 1.32 1.61 18.07
C ASP A 180 1.91 0.99 19.37
N ARG A 181 2.87 0.08 19.24
CA ARG A 181 3.57 -0.54 20.40
C ARG A 181 4.62 0.38 21.06
N ARG A 182 4.92 1.53 20.45
CA ARG A 182 5.94 2.48 20.92
C ARG A 182 5.34 3.71 21.61
N SER A 183 4.01 3.81 21.63
CA SER A 183 3.21 4.87 22.30
C SER A 183 2.79 4.41 23.68
#